data_ccf803efae6793dbc418aeb2ea73da02
#
_entry.id   ccf803efae6793dbc418aeb2ea73da02
#
_cell.length_a   1.000
_cell.length_b   1.000
_cell.length_c   1.000
_cell.angle_alpha   90.00
_cell.angle_beta   90.00
_cell.angle_gamma   90.00
#
_symmetry.space_group_name_H-M   'P 1'
#
loop_
_entity.id
_entity.type
_entity.pdbx_description
1 polymer ?
#
loop_
_entity_poly.entity_id
_entity_poly.type
_entity_poly.pdbx_seq_one_letter_code
_entity_poly.pdbx_strand_id
1 'polypeptide(L)'
;MLFRSMFALLDQHREVADAPAAKDLRIERAELQFNTVSFSYESNRQILFDVDFSVAAGTTTAVVGHSGSGKSTLARLLFRFYDVDRGAIRIDGQDIREVTQTSLRNAIGIVPQDTVLFNDTIAYNIAYGKPGAQQEEIEAAARAAYIHDFIMSLPEGYQTMVGERGLKLSGGEKQRVAIARTLLKNPKILEIGRAHV
;
A
#
# COMPACT_ATOMS: atom_id res chain seq x y z
N MET A 1 -10.97 -37.21 -2.92
CA MET A 1 -11.14 -35.86 -3.50
C MET A 1 -10.20 -34.83 -2.90
N LEU A 2 -9.88 -34.85 -1.62
CA LEU A 2 -9.03 -33.86 -0.93
C LEU A 2 -7.59 -33.73 -1.48
N PHE A 3 -6.96 -34.82 -1.89
CA PHE A 3 -5.57 -34.80 -2.38
C PHE A 3 -5.41 -34.10 -3.73
N ARG A 4 -6.38 -34.18 -4.66
CA ARG A 4 -6.33 -33.46 -5.95
C ARG A 4 -6.34 -31.95 -5.78
N SER A 5 -7.10 -31.42 -4.81
CA SER A 5 -7.14 -29.98 -4.51
C SER A 5 -5.85 -29.47 -3.90
N MET A 6 -5.14 -30.29 -3.10
CA MET A 6 -3.82 -29.92 -2.55
C MET A 6 -2.74 -29.84 -3.64
N PHE A 7 -2.71 -30.78 -4.58
CA PHE A 7 -1.76 -30.73 -5.70
C PHE A 7 -2.05 -29.59 -6.67
N ALA A 8 -3.33 -29.26 -6.91
CA ALA A 8 -3.70 -28.11 -7.74
C ALA A 8 -3.25 -26.76 -7.15
N LEU A 9 -3.09 -26.67 -5.81
CA LEU A 9 -2.51 -25.49 -5.16
C LEU A 9 -0.99 -25.37 -5.40
N LEU A 10 -0.28 -26.49 -5.56
CA LEU A 10 1.16 -26.50 -5.88
C LEU A 10 1.44 -26.15 -7.34
N ASP A 11 0.48 -26.36 -8.23
CA ASP A 11 0.57 -26.05 -9.66
C ASP A 11 0.19 -24.59 -9.97
N GLN A 12 -0.21 -23.79 -8.96
CA GLN A 12 -0.51 -22.38 -9.19
C GLN A 12 0.77 -21.60 -9.44
N HIS A 13 0.91 -21.11 -10.65
CA HIS A 13 1.99 -20.19 -11.01
C HIS A 13 1.65 -18.77 -10.56
N ARG A 14 2.68 -18.00 -10.18
CA ARG A 14 2.52 -16.58 -9.89
C ARG A 14 2.13 -15.84 -11.17
N GLU A 15 0.98 -15.19 -11.17
CA GLU A 15 0.53 -14.37 -12.32
C GLU A 15 1.46 -13.19 -12.56
N VAL A 16 2.02 -12.60 -11.51
CA VAL A 16 2.98 -11.50 -11.57
C VAL A 16 4.29 -11.92 -10.90
N ALA A 17 5.34 -12.05 -11.71
CA ALA A 17 6.69 -12.36 -11.26
C ALA A 17 7.68 -11.27 -11.67
N ASP A 18 8.79 -11.16 -10.94
CA ASP A 18 9.87 -10.27 -11.36
C ASP A 18 10.52 -10.80 -12.64
N ALA A 19 10.82 -9.90 -13.57
CA ALA A 19 11.57 -10.25 -14.76
C ALA A 19 12.97 -10.79 -14.37
N PRO A 20 13.54 -11.75 -15.12
CA PRO A 20 14.87 -12.32 -14.81
C PRO A 20 15.98 -11.28 -14.65
N ALA A 21 15.83 -10.12 -15.31
CA ALA A 21 16.79 -9.01 -15.28
C ALA A 21 16.28 -7.80 -14.48
N ALA A 22 15.22 -7.99 -13.66
CA ALA A 22 14.65 -6.90 -12.87
C ALA A 22 15.70 -6.30 -11.93
N LYS A 23 15.78 -4.97 -11.90
CA LYS A 23 16.67 -4.20 -11.04
C LYS A 23 15.87 -3.53 -9.94
N ASP A 24 16.55 -3.10 -8.89
CA ASP A 24 15.88 -2.30 -7.87
C ASP A 24 15.49 -0.92 -8.43
N LEU A 25 14.27 -0.49 -8.06
CA LEU A 25 13.74 0.82 -8.41
C LEU A 25 14.63 1.92 -7.83
N ARG A 26 15.07 2.84 -8.66
CA ARG A 26 15.84 4.01 -8.25
C ARG A 26 14.95 5.25 -8.34
N ILE A 27 14.67 5.87 -7.20
CA ILE A 27 13.82 7.07 -7.13
C ILE A 27 14.69 8.29 -6.85
N GLU A 28 14.64 9.24 -7.79
CA GLU A 28 15.30 10.53 -7.68
C GLU A 28 14.30 11.65 -7.36
N ARG A 29 13.20 11.71 -8.09
CA ARG A 29 12.16 12.75 -7.98
C ARG A 29 10.81 12.22 -7.53
N ALA A 30 10.55 10.94 -7.72
CA ALA A 30 9.26 10.29 -7.50
C ALA A 30 8.15 10.80 -8.43
N GLU A 31 8.47 11.07 -9.70
CA GLU A 31 7.48 11.35 -10.74
C GLU A 31 6.78 10.05 -11.14
N LEU A 32 5.44 10.06 -11.14
CA LEU A 32 4.62 8.90 -11.51
C LEU A 32 3.90 9.17 -12.83
N GLN A 33 3.92 8.18 -13.74
CA GLN A 33 3.28 8.28 -15.05
C GLN A 33 2.44 7.03 -15.34
N PHE A 34 1.20 7.24 -15.74
CA PHE A 34 0.34 6.23 -16.37
C PHE A 34 0.26 6.57 -17.86
N ASN A 35 0.82 5.71 -18.71
CA ASN A 35 0.94 5.97 -20.13
C ASN A 35 -0.01 5.04 -20.88
N THR A 36 -1.16 5.55 -21.30
CA THR A 36 -2.18 4.84 -22.10
C THR A 36 -2.53 3.47 -21.51
N VAL A 37 -2.78 3.43 -20.20
CA VAL A 37 -2.99 2.19 -19.45
C VAL A 37 -4.39 1.64 -19.67
N SER A 38 -4.47 0.40 -20.17
CA SER A 38 -5.69 -0.39 -20.24
C SER A 38 -5.56 -1.65 -19.41
N PHE A 39 -6.65 -2.03 -18.72
CA PHE A 39 -6.63 -3.18 -17.82
C PHE A 39 -7.99 -3.84 -17.64
N SER A 40 -7.97 -5.16 -17.53
CA SER A 40 -9.11 -6.05 -17.27
C SER A 40 -8.73 -7.06 -16.18
N TYR A 41 -9.64 -7.33 -15.22
CA TYR A 41 -9.45 -8.47 -14.31
C TYR A 41 -9.77 -9.81 -15.00
N GLU A 42 -10.70 -9.76 -15.94
CA GLU A 42 -11.12 -10.88 -16.78
C GLU A 42 -11.16 -10.40 -18.21
N SER A 43 -10.82 -11.27 -19.16
CA SER A 43 -10.69 -10.92 -20.59
C SER A 43 -11.95 -10.31 -21.22
N ASN A 44 -13.11 -10.53 -20.61
CA ASN A 44 -14.42 -10.05 -21.09
C ASN A 44 -14.90 -8.76 -20.41
N ARG A 45 -14.15 -8.22 -19.41
CA ARG A 45 -14.57 -7.04 -18.67
C ARG A 45 -13.41 -6.07 -18.43
N GLN A 46 -13.25 -5.16 -19.37
CA GLN A 46 -12.28 -4.07 -19.24
C GLN A 46 -12.73 -3.05 -18.18
N ILE A 47 -11.81 -2.63 -17.34
CA ILE A 47 -12.02 -1.69 -16.21
C ILE A 47 -11.37 -0.34 -16.50
N LEU A 48 -10.16 -0.33 -17.06
CA LEU A 48 -9.44 0.88 -17.42
C LEU A 48 -9.28 0.94 -18.96
N PHE A 49 -9.55 2.11 -19.53
CA PHE A 49 -9.54 2.37 -20.97
C PHE A 49 -8.57 3.51 -21.25
N ASP A 50 -7.39 3.20 -21.75
CA ASP A 50 -6.36 4.13 -22.21
C ASP A 50 -6.10 5.30 -21.22
N VAL A 51 -6.00 4.96 -19.92
CA VAL A 51 -5.79 5.96 -18.87
C VAL A 51 -4.40 6.56 -19.02
N ASP A 52 -4.36 7.88 -19.17
CA ASP A 52 -3.13 8.63 -19.39
C ASP A 52 -3.07 9.86 -18.47
N PHE A 53 -2.12 9.92 -17.57
CA PHE A 53 -1.85 11.07 -16.71
C PHE A 53 -0.48 10.96 -16.06
N SER A 54 0.01 12.08 -15.54
CA SER A 54 1.24 12.14 -14.73
C SER A 54 1.03 12.88 -13.43
N VAL A 55 1.79 12.46 -12.41
CA VAL A 55 1.89 13.12 -11.11
C VAL A 55 3.31 13.63 -10.98
N ALA A 56 3.47 14.95 -10.99
CA ALA A 56 4.79 15.57 -10.86
C ALA A 56 5.38 15.35 -9.47
N ALA A 57 6.70 15.32 -9.39
CA ALA A 57 7.43 15.18 -8.12
C ALA A 57 7.00 16.26 -7.11
N GLY A 58 6.81 15.85 -5.85
CA GLY A 58 6.46 16.75 -4.76
C GLY A 58 5.04 17.33 -4.82
N THR A 59 4.16 16.82 -5.72
CA THR A 59 2.77 17.28 -5.82
C THR A 59 1.81 16.27 -5.22
N THR A 60 0.59 16.75 -4.91
CA THR A 60 -0.54 15.91 -4.50
C THR A 60 -1.58 15.93 -5.61
N THR A 61 -1.98 14.76 -6.06
CA THR A 61 -3.01 14.58 -7.10
C THR A 61 -4.21 13.84 -6.51
N ALA A 62 -5.41 14.38 -6.70
CA ALA A 62 -6.66 13.72 -6.32
C ALA A 62 -7.25 12.96 -7.50
N VAL A 63 -7.48 11.65 -7.31
CA VAL A 63 -8.21 10.81 -8.26
C VAL A 63 -9.67 10.75 -7.84
N VAL A 64 -10.56 11.37 -8.61
CA VAL A 64 -11.99 11.46 -8.33
C VAL A 64 -12.80 10.67 -9.35
N GLY A 65 -13.97 10.17 -8.94
CA GLY A 65 -14.87 9.42 -9.80
C GLY A 65 -15.89 8.64 -8.98
N HIS A 66 -16.99 8.22 -9.61
CA HIS A 66 -18.05 7.42 -8.96
C HIS A 66 -17.53 6.04 -8.50
N SER A 67 -18.30 5.34 -7.67
CA SER A 67 -17.99 3.96 -7.28
C SER A 67 -17.92 3.07 -8.51
N GLY A 68 -16.91 2.19 -8.57
CA GLY A 68 -16.68 1.32 -9.73
C GLY A 68 -15.92 1.98 -10.90
N SER A 69 -15.51 3.25 -10.82
CA SER A 69 -14.76 3.92 -11.90
C SER A 69 -13.29 3.49 -12.05
N GLY A 70 -12.83 2.47 -11.32
CA GLY A 70 -11.46 1.95 -11.45
C GLY A 70 -10.41 2.59 -10.53
N LYS A 71 -10.77 3.52 -9.61
CA LYS A 71 -9.79 4.16 -8.70
C LYS A 71 -8.96 3.16 -7.89
N SER A 72 -9.60 2.19 -7.26
CA SER A 72 -8.89 1.13 -6.52
C SER A 72 -8.05 0.22 -7.42
N THR A 73 -8.42 0.13 -8.71
CA THR A 73 -7.65 -0.62 -9.69
C THR A 73 -6.34 0.10 -10.00
N LEU A 74 -6.34 1.44 -10.11
CA LEU A 74 -5.11 2.22 -10.30
C LEU A 74 -4.11 1.98 -9.16
N ALA A 75 -4.58 2.00 -7.90
CA ALA A 75 -3.74 1.69 -6.75
C ALA A 75 -3.17 0.26 -6.82
N ARG A 76 -4.01 -0.74 -7.15
CA ARG A 76 -3.57 -2.14 -7.27
C ARG A 76 -2.52 -2.33 -8.37
N LEU A 77 -2.68 -1.64 -9.49
CA LEU A 77 -1.70 -1.65 -10.58
C LEU A 77 -0.40 -0.95 -10.19
N LEU A 78 -0.47 0.17 -9.46
CA LEU A 78 0.71 0.87 -8.96
C LEU A 78 1.54 -0.01 -8.01
N PHE A 79 0.87 -0.81 -7.15
CA PHE A 79 1.53 -1.82 -6.29
C PHE A 79 1.97 -3.08 -7.04
N ARG A 80 1.68 -3.14 -8.35
CA ARG A 80 1.94 -4.30 -9.19
C ARG A 80 1.39 -5.59 -8.59
N PHE A 81 0.11 -5.55 -8.17
CA PHE A 81 -0.65 -6.77 -7.88
C PHE A 81 -1.12 -7.45 -9.16
N TYR A 82 -1.19 -6.68 -10.25
CA TYR A 82 -1.47 -7.11 -11.61
C TYR A 82 -0.58 -6.33 -12.56
N ASP A 83 -0.23 -6.91 -13.70
CA ASP A 83 0.39 -6.19 -14.79
C ASP A 83 -0.69 -5.62 -15.74
N VAL A 84 -0.41 -4.52 -16.41
CA VAL A 84 -1.36 -3.87 -17.34
C VAL A 84 -1.48 -4.65 -18.63
N ASP A 85 -2.68 -4.66 -19.25
CA ASP A 85 -2.90 -5.31 -20.54
C ASP A 85 -2.22 -4.53 -21.68
N ARG A 86 -2.27 -3.18 -21.60
CA ARG A 86 -1.63 -2.24 -22.52
C ARG A 86 -1.09 -1.04 -21.78
N GLY A 87 -0.13 -0.35 -22.42
CA GLY A 87 0.50 0.81 -21.86
C GLY A 87 1.57 0.47 -20.84
N ALA A 88 1.90 1.44 -20.00
CA ALA A 88 2.92 1.28 -18.96
C ALA A 88 2.67 2.20 -17.79
N ILE A 89 3.07 1.76 -16.58
CA ILE A 89 3.17 2.62 -15.40
C ILE A 89 4.65 2.81 -15.12
N ARG A 90 5.07 4.07 -14.97
CA ARG A 90 6.47 4.41 -14.77
C ARG A 90 6.67 5.29 -13.54
N ILE A 91 7.80 5.06 -12.87
CA ILE A 91 8.29 5.92 -11.77
C ILE A 91 9.68 6.41 -12.19
N ASP A 92 9.84 7.73 -12.26
CA ASP A 92 11.06 8.36 -12.79
C ASP A 92 11.53 7.75 -14.12
N GLY A 93 10.58 7.51 -15.04
CA GLY A 93 10.83 6.91 -16.36
C GLY A 93 11.04 5.39 -16.36
N GLN A 94 11.20 4.74 -15.20
CA GLN A 94 11.40 3.30 -15.07
C GLN A 94 10.04 2.57 -15.08
N ASP A 95 9.84 1.61 -15.99
CA ASP A 95 8.63 0.77 -16.03
C ASP A 95 8.60 -0.13 -14.79
N ILE A 96 7.48 -0.14 -14.06
CA ILE A 96 7.34 -0.95 -12.84
C ILE A 96 7.43 -2.46 -13.11
N ARG A 97 7.30 -2.91 -14.35
CA ARG A 97 7.47 -4.32 -14.75
C ARG A 97 8.95 -4.73 -14.84
N GLU A 98 9.86 -3.77 -14.99
CA GLU A 98 11.29 -3.99 -15.14
C GLU A 98 12.05 -3.88 -13.81
N VAL A 99 11.36 -3.52 -12.73
CA VAL A 99 11.94 -3.42 -11.39
C VAL A 99 11.45 -4.52 -10.47
N THR A 100 12.21 -4.80 -9.40
CA THR A 100 11.81 -5.80 -8.41
C THR A 100 10.57 -5.33 -7.64
N GLN A 101 9.61 -6.23 -7.41
CA GLN A 101 8.40 -5.92 -6.62
C GLN A 101 8.73 -5.45 -5.20
N THR A 102 9.81 -5.99 -4.63
CA THR A 102 10.27 -5.59 -3.29
C THR A 102 10.69 -4.14 -3.26
N SER A 103 11.54 -3.69 -4.19
CA SER A 103 11.98 -2.30 -4.26
C SER A 103 10.81 -1.34 -4.57
N LEU A 104 9.93 -1.72 -5.49
CA LEU A 104 8.72 -0.98 -5.83
C LEU A 104 7.82 -0.78 -4.60
N ARG A 105 7.46 -1.87 -3.92
CA ARG A 105 6.56 -1.83 -2.76
C ARG A 105 7.19 -1.14 -1.55
N ASN A 106 8.50 -1.19 -1.40
CA ASN A 106 9.20 -0.43 -0.36
C ASN A 106 9.12 1.08 -0.60
N ALA A 107 9.12 1.51 -1.85
CA ALA A 107 9.05 2.91 -2.23
C ALA A 107 7.65 3.54 -2.10
N ILE A 108 6.60 2.71 -2.06
CA ILE A 108 5.21 3.16 -2.00
C ILE A 108 4.62 2.87 -0.62
N GLY A 109 4.02 3.86 0.01
CA GLY A 109 3.21 3.73 1.22
C GLY A 109 1.73 3.76 0.88
N ILE A 110 0.92 3.04 1.66
CA ILE A 110 -0.53 3.06 1.55
C ILE A 110 -1.15 3.36 2.91
N VAL A 111 -2.10 4.29 2.92
CA VAL A 111 -3.04 4.48 4.04
C VAL A 111 -4.41 4.01 3.56
N PRO A 112 -4.82 2.78 3.90
CA PRO A 112 -6.08 2.24 3.42
C PRO A 112 -7.28 2.96 4.06
N GLN A 113 -8.41 2.97 3.37
CA GLN A 113 -9.67 3.48 3.91
C GLN A 113 -10.12 2.65 5.13
N ASP A 114 -10.14 1.33 4.99
CA ASP A 114 -10.51 0.40 6.05
C ASP A 114 -9.23 -0.14 6.68
N THR A 115 -8.89 0.36 7.85
CA THR A 115 -7.68 -0.04 8.55
C THR A 115 -7.92 -1.28 9.40
N VAL A 116 -7.15 -2.32 9.11
CA VAL A 116 -7.06 -3.53 9.93
C VAL A 116 -5.82 -3.44 10.82
N LEU A 117 -6.01 -3.77 12.10
CA LEU A 117 -4.93 -3.92 13.07
C LEU A 117 -4.65 -5.40 13.33
N PHE A 118 -3.40 -5.72 13.51
CA PHE A 118 -2.99 -7.04 14.01
C PHE A 118 -3.40 -7.19 15.48
N ASN A 119 -3.74 -8.41 15.90
CA ASN A 119 -3.97 -8.76 17.31
C ASN A 119 -2.64 -8.77 18.06
N ASP A 120 -2.10 -7.59 18.31
CA ASP A 120 -0.81 -7.35 18.95
C ASP A 120 -0.79 -5.95 19.57
N THR A 121 0.33 -5.52 20.12
CA THR A 121 0.48 -4.20 20.73
C THR A 121 0.33 -3.06 19.72
N ILE A 122 0.05 -1.86 20.20
CA ILE A 122 0.07 -0.65 19.37
C ILE A 122 1.47 -0.44 18.79
N ALA A 123 2.53 -0.64 19.59
CA ALA A 123 3.91 -0.56 19.14
C ALA A 123 4.17 -1.49 17.95
N TYR A 124 3.78 -2.76 18.04
CA TYR A 124 3.92 -3.74 16.95
C TYR A 124 3.17 -3.27 15.69
N ASN A 125 1.94 -2.81 15.86
CA ASN A 125 1.13 -2.34 14.74
C ASN A 125 1.78 -1.16 13.99
N ILE A 126 2.45 -0.25 14.69
CA ILE A 126 3.18 0.87 14.06
C ILE A 126 4.50 0.35 13.46
N ALA A 127 5.28 -0.44 14.22
CA ALA A 127 6.57 -0.98 13.82
C ALA A 127 6.50 -1.89 12.57
N TYR A 128 5.31 -2.42 12.26
CA TYR A 128 5.10 -3.21 11.04
C TYR A 128 5.46 -2.45 9.75
N GLY A 129 5.43 -1.11 9.78
CA GLY A 129 5.89 -0.26 8.67
C GLY A 129 7.40 -0.32 8.42
N LYS A 130 8.21 -0.59 9.46
CA LYS A 130 9.67 -0.70 9.41
C LYS A 130 10.12 -1.74 10.43
N PRO A 131 10.27 -3.02 10.03
CA PRO A 131 10.77 -4.06 10.91
C PRO A 131 12.12 -3.68 11.54
N GLY A 132 12.23 -3.85 12.86
CA GLY A 132 13.45 -3.47 13.59
C GLY A 132 13.54 -1.99 13.99
N ALA A 133 12.47 -1.20 13.78
CA ALA A 133 12.41 0.19 14.26
C ALA A 133 12.60 0.26 15.78
N GLN A 134 13.35 1.26 16.25
CA GLN A 134 13.54 1.52 17.65
C GLN A 134 12.32 2.25 18.24
N GLN A 135 12.16 2.20 19.57
CA GLN A 135 11.01 2.79 20.27
C GLN A 135 10.87 4.28 19.94
N GLU A 136 11.96 5.01 19.88
CA GLU A 136 11.98 6.44 19.59
C GLU A 136 11.46 6.77 18.19
N GLU A 137 11.73 5.91 17.21
CA GLU A 137 11.24 6.04 15.85
C GLU A 137 9.72 5.80 15.79
N ILE A 138 9.23 4.78 16.53
CA ILE A 138 7.81 4.46 16.67
C ILE A 138 7.06 5.64 17.28
N GLU A 139 7.59 6.21 18.36
CA GLU A 139 7.00 7.37 19.04
C GLU A 139 7.00 8.62 18.14
N ALA A 140 8.10 8.87 17.44
CA ALA A 140 8.17 9.99 16.49
C ALA A 140 7.10 9.87 15.39
N ALA A 141 6.92 8.67 14.83
CA ALA A 141 5.86 8.39 13.85
C ALA A 141 4.45 8.57 14.45
N ALA A 142 4.25 8.13 15.70
CA ALA A 142 2.97 8.29 16.40
C ALA A 142 2.66 9.78 16.69
N ARG A 143 3.66 10.59 17.05
CA ARG A 143 3.51 12.04 17.22
C ARG A 143 3.15 12.71 15.91
N ALA A 144 3.83 12.37 14.82
CA ALA A 144 3.54 12.90 13.49
C ALA A 144 2.13 12.52 12.99
N ALA A 145 1.61 11.37 13.42
CA ALA A 145 0.24 10.91 13.12
C ALA A 145 -0.81 11.41 14.15
N TYR A 146 -0.45 12.23 15.12
CA TYR A 146 -1.33 12.74 16.17
C TYR A 146 -2.05 11.65 16.97
N ILE A 147 -1.37 10.53 17.27
CA ILE A 147 -1.92 9.42 18.07
C ILE A 147 -1.13 9.20 19.38
N HIS A 148 0.04 9.81 19.55
CA HIS A 148 0.93 9.63 20.68
C HIS A 148 0.23 9.92 22.02
N ASP A 149 -0.41 11.08 22.16
CA ASP A 149 -1.04 11.50 23.42
C ASP A 149 -2.18 10.56 23.83
N PHE A 150 -2.95 10.08 22.86
CA PHE A 150 -3.95 9.02 23.11
C PHE A 150 -3.29 7.74 23.61
N ILE A 151 -2.21 7.29 22.96
CA ILE A 151 -1.49 6.08 23.40
C ILE A 151 -1.00 6.23 24.82
N MET A 152 -0.41 7.39 25.16
CA MET A 152 0.10 7.67 26.51
C MET A 152 -0.99 7.80 27.57
N SER A 153 -2.23 8.04 27.20
CA SER A 153 -3.38 8.02 28.13
C SER A 153 -3.86 6.61 28.50
N LEU A 154 -3.41 5.59 27.76
CA LEU A 154 -3.76 4.19 28.04
C LEU A 154 -2.89 3.63 29.18
N PRO A 155 -3.42 2.73 30.04
CA PRO A 155 -2.68 2.17 31.17
C PRO A 155 -1.35 1.51 30.79
N GLU A 156 -1.31 0.83 29.63
CA GLU A 156 -0.13 0.10 29.13
C GLU A 156 0.59 0.85 28.00
N GLY A 157 0.13 2.08 27.68
CA GLY A 157 0.72 2.91 26.63
C GLY A 157 0.90 2.14 25.32
N TYR A 158 2.09 2.16 24.76
CA TYR A 158 2.44 1.47 23.53
C TYR A 158 2.33 -0.06 23.58
N GLN A 159 2.34 -0.65 24.79
CA GLN A 159 2.20 -2.09 25.00
C GLN A 159 0.73 -2.53 25.05
N THR A 160 -0.21 -1.60 24.95
CA THR A 160 -1.63 -1.92 24.93
C THR A 160 -1.95 -2.84 23.77
N MET A 161 -2.54 -4.00 24.07
CA MET A 161 -3.02 -4.97 23.10
C MET A 161 -4.24 -4.43 22.37
N VAL A 162 -4.24 -4.49 21.04
CA VAL A 162 -5.35 -4.03 20.17
C VAL A 162 -5.75 -5.12 19.17
N GLY A 163 -6.79 -4.87 18.39
CA GLY A 163 -7.34 -5.83 17.44
C GLY A 163 -8.60 -6.52 17.97
N GLU A 164 -8.94 -7.70 17.45
CA GLU A 164 -10.17 -8.41 17.84
C GLU A 164 -10.18 -8.88 19.31
N ARG A 165 -9.01 -9.20 19.86
CA ARG A 165 -8.83 -9.76 21.21
C ARG A 165 -8.33 -8.75 22.22
N GLY A 166 -8.09 -7.50 21.84
CA GLY A 166 -7.60 -6.44 22.69
C GLY A 166 -8.54 -5.24 22.72
N LEU A 167 -7.98 -4.07 23.09
CA LEU A 167 -8.72 -2.81 23.09
C LEU A 167 -9.25 -2.50 21.70
N LYS A 168 -10.54 -2.22 21.59
CA LYS A 168 -11.16 -1.78 20.33
C LYS A 168 -10.94 -0.30 20.14
N LEU A 169 -10.06 0.06 19.22
CA LEU A 169 -9.86 1.43 18.79
C LEU A 169 -11.03 1.92 17.93
N SER A 170 -11.37 3.19 18.05
CA SER A 170 -12.29 3.87 17.14
C SER A 170 -11.73 3.90 15.70
N GLY A 171 -12.60 4.15 14.71
CA GLY A 171 -12.17 4.26 13.31
C GLY A 171 -11.07 5.31 13.10
N GLY A 172 -11.18 6.46 13.77
CA GLY A 172 -10.18 7.53 13.68
C GLY A 172 -8.83 7.15 14.32
N GLU A 173 -8.82 6.43 15.44
CA GLU A 173 -7.60 5.94 16.08
C GLU A 173 -6.91 4.88 15.22
N LYS A 174 -7.67 3.92 14.68
CA LYS A 174 -7.15 2.92 13.73
C LYS A 174 -6.50 3.59 12.53
N GLN A 175 -7.15 4.60 11.96
CA GLN A 175 -6.61 5.33 10.82
C GLN A 175 -5.30 6.06 11.18
N ARG A 176 -5.22 6.71 12.35
CA ARG A 176 -3.98 7.35 12.82
C ARG A 176 -2.86 6.34 13.06
N VAL A 177 -3.15 5.13 13.58
CA VAL A 177 -2.16 4.04 13.67
C VAL A 177 -1.66 3.64 12.28
N ALA A 178 -2.54 3.52 11.28
CA ALA A 178 -2.12 3.23 9.91
C ALA A 178 -1.28 4.36 9.29
N ILE A 179 -1.61 5.61 9.58
CA ILE A 179 -0.79 6.77 9.18
C ILE A 179 0.59 6.68 9.83
N ALA A 180 0.69 6.44 11.16
CA ALA A 180 1.96 6.27 11.87
C ALA A 180 2.80 5.14 11.27
N ARG A 181 2.19 3.98 10.99
CA ARG A 181 2.83 2.85 10.29
C ARG A 181 3.43 3.27 8.94
N THR A 182 2.69 4.05 8.18
CA THR A 182 3.11 4.49 6.85
C THR A 182 4.20 5.57 6.94
N LEU A 183 4.09 6.50 7.88
CA LEU A 183 5.13 7.51 8.14
C LEU A 183 6.44 6.87 8.59
N LEU A 184 6.38 5.86 9.44
CA LEU A 184 7.55 5.11 9.91
C LEU A 184 8.28 4.41 8.76
N LYS A 185 7.54 3.92 7.77
CA LYS A 185 8.10 3.34 6.54
C LYS A 185 8.86 4.37 5.70
N ASN A 186 8.50 5.65 5.79
CA ASN A 186 9.09 6.78 5.04
C ASN A 186 9.10 6.56 3.51
N PRO A 187 7.97 6.26 2.88
CA PRO A 187 7.89 5.99 1.45
C PRO A 187 8.10 7.26 0.62
N LYS A 188 8.58 7.10 -0.62
CA LYS A 188 8.74 8.22 -1.57
C LYS A 188 7.44 8.60 -2.27
N ILE A 189 6.52 7.65 -2.40
CA ILE A 189 5.19 7.82 -2.98
C ILE A 189 4.16 7.40 -1.94
N LEU A 190 3.14 8.22 -1.73
CA LEU A 190 2.07 7.96 -0.76
C LEU A 190 0.72 7.87 -1.48
N GLU A 191 0.05 6.74 -1.32
CA GLU A 191 -1.33 6.53 -1.72
C GLU A 191 -2.23 6.60 -0.50
N ILE A 192 -3.29 7.40 -0.57
CA ILE A 192 -4.25 7.57 0.52
C ILE A 192 -5.65 7.25 0.00
N GLY A 193 -6.16 6.09 0.40
CA GLY A 193 -7.55 5.71 0.18
C GLY A 193 -8.48 6.59 1.04
N ARG A 194 -9.45 7.27 0.40
CA ARG A 194 -10.50 8.02 1.11
C ARG A 194 -11.87 7.44 0.80
N ALA A 195 -12.74 7.41 1.83
CA ALA A 195 -14.16 7.22 1.62
C ALA A 195 -14.71 8.37 0.77
N HIS A 196 -15.57 8.04 -0.19
CA HIS A 196 -16.41 9.06 -0.79
C HIS A 196 -17.39 9.54 0.29
N VAL A 197 -17.40 10.83 0.54
CA VAL A 197 -18.51 11.51 1.20
C VAL A 197 -19.63 11.69 0.18
#